data_e93e32c299ee555adc08049d75e41fe3
#
_entry.id   e93e32c299ee555adc08049d75e41fe3
#
_cell.length_a   1.000
_cell.length_b   1.000
_cell.length_c   1.000
_cell.angle_alpha   90.00
_cell.angle_beta   90.00
_cell.angle_gamma   90.00
#
_symmetry.space_group_name_H-M   'P 1'
#
loop_
_entity.id
_entity.type
_entity.pdbx_description
1 polymer ?
#
loop_
_entity_poly.entity_id
_entity_poly.type
_entity_poly.pdbx_seq_one_letter_code
_entity_poly.pdbx_strand_id
1 'polypeptide(L)'
;RKFQEKMIEQIIASVGPMDAAALERCQRRLDNLTKPLGSLHHLEFLALKLAGVTGQYRPALQQKQAVLVVAADHGLVKALCKEGKTTAQRVADACRVDSPLHVFAAKNAAEVVLVNAGMREKFVHERLQQAAVAFGTCDWRQGPAMKEDLVLKALCLGISLAQAEADKGVRILGLGSIAKGGMLSALILATVLGGGVPVSLRQQAAASERAANQLALVEEALVLWNGETDARAVLGHFGGLETVVLCGAILGGAAKGMLLVLDGVETAVAALAAAQMQPLVKNYLIAPHVAAEPGFQEVLFLLGLPSYLQLKLQQSQGSVCLAGVGF
;
A
#
# COMPACT_ATOMS: atom_id res chain seq x y z
N ARG A 1 19.49 -8.44 -13.46
CA ARG A 1 18.92 -7.16 -13.83
C ARG A 1 17.99 -7.29 -15.04
N LYS A 2 18.45 -7.60 -16.25
CA LYS A 2 17.63 -7.73 -17.48
C LYS A 2 16.41 -8.66 -17.31
N PHE A 3 16.55 -9.75 -16.58
CA PHE A 3 15.45 -10.67 -16.30
C PHE A 3 14.37 -10.01 -15.42
N GLN A 4 14.77 -9.27 -14.39
CA GLN A 4 13.87 -8.57 -13.49
C GLN A 4 13.13 -7.43 -14.21
N GLU A 5 13.83 -6.63 -15.02
CA GLU A 5 13.25 -5.59 -15.86
C GLU A 5 12.18 -6.19 -16.79
N LYS A 6 12.51 -7.24 -17.52
CA LYS A 6 11.57 -7.93 -18.41
C LYS A 6 10.36 -8.50 -17.67
N MET A 7 10.55 -9.07 -16.49
CA MET A 7 9.44 -9.57 -15.65
C MET A 7 8.51 -8.44 -15.26
N ILE A 8 9.05 -7.32 -14.78
CA ILE A 8 8.25 -6.16 -14.36
C ILE A 8 7.48 -5.59 -15.56
N GLU A 9 8.12 -5.43 -16.72
CA GLU A 9 7.48 -4.96 -17.94
C GLU A 9 6.33 -5.88 -18.39
N GLN A 10 6.53 -7.20 -18.32
CA GLN A 10 5.47 -8.17 -18.63
C GLN A 10 4.28 -8.06 -17.67
N ILE A 11 4.54 -7.87 -16.37
CA ILE A 11 3.48 -7.69 -15.39
C ILE A 11 2.72 -6.37 -15.64
N ILE A 12 3.43 -5.27 -15.88
CA ILE A 12 2.82 -3.98 -16.21
C ILE A 12 1.93 -4.11 -17.46
N ALA A 13 2.41 -4.79 -18.50
CA ALA A 13 1.66 -5.01 -19.72
C ALA A 13 0.44 -5.94 -19.54
N SER A 14 0.44 -6.80 -18.53
CA SER A 14 -0.65 -7.75 -18.27
C SER A 14 -1.80 -7.16 -17.44
N VAL A 15 -1.65 -5.97 -16.86
CA VAL A 15 -2.73 -5.28 -16.15
C VAL A 15 -3.74 -4.77 -17.16
N GLY A 16 -4.93 -5.39 -17.19
CA GLY A 16 -6.01 -5.04 -18.11
C GLY A 16 -7.05 -4.09 -17.52
N PRO A 17 -7.97 -3.59 -18.34
CA PRO A 17 -9.15 -2.87 -17.86
C PRO A 17 -10.08 -3.81 -17.09
N MET A 18 -10.99 -3.25 -16.29
CA MET A 18 -12.10 -4.02 -15.71
C MET A 18 -13.02 -4.60 -16.79
N ASP A 19 -13.66 -5.74 -16.51
CA ASP A 19 -14.60 -6.38 -17.40
C ASP A 19 -15.85 -5.50 -17.62
N ALA A 20 -15.97 -4.92 -18.81
CA ALA A 20 -17.05 -3.99 -19.14
C ALA A 20 -18.43 -4.68 -19.15
N ALA A 21 -18.51 -5.94 -19.59
CA ALA A 21 -19.77 -6.68 -19.61
C ALA A 21 -20.25 -7.02 -18.21
N ALA A 22 -19.34 -7.40 -17.31
CA ALA A 22 -19.67 -7.64 -15.91
C ALA A 22 -20.11 -6.35 -15.21
N LEU A 23 -19.45 -5.22 -15.47
CA LEU A 23 -19.83 -3.91 -14.95
C LEU A 23 -21.24 -3.52 -15.39
N GLU A 24 -21.54 -3.60 -16.68
CA GLU A 24 -22.86 -3.23 -17.23
C GLU A 24 -23.97 -4.13 -16.65
N ARG A 25 -23.75 -5.43 -16.55
CA ARG A 25 -24.72 -6.37 -15.99
C ARG A 25 -24.92 -6.14 -14.49
N CYS A 26 -23.85 -5.83 -13.75
CA CYS A 26 -23.93 -5.48 -12.34
C CYS A 26 -24.71 -4.18 -12.13
N GLN A 27 -24.45 -3.16 -12.91
CA GLN A 27 -25.17 -1.87 -12.84
C GLN A 27 -26.66 -2.06 -13.11
N ARG A 28 -27.03 -2.74 -14.19
CA ARG A 28 -28.45 -3.05 -14.49
C ARG A 28 -29.13 -3.78 -13.35
N ARG A 29 -28.42 -4.74 -12.69
CA ARG A 29 -28.96 -5.43 -11.53
C ARG A 29 -29.21 -4.49 -10.35
N LEU A 30 -28.24 -3.60 -10.04
CA LEU A 30 -28.37 -2.63 -8.97
C LEU A 30 -29.52 -1.65 -9.20
N ASP A 31 -29.71 -1.22 -10.46
CA ASP A 31 -30.79 -0.32 -10.84
C ASP A 31 -32.17 -0.97 -10.77
N ASN A 32 -32.24 -2.30 -10.96
CA ASN A 32 -33.49 -3.07 -10.87
C ASN A 32 -33.83 -3.56 -9.44
N LEU A 33 -33.02 -3.24 -8.43
CA LEU A 33 -33.37 -3.51 -7.04
C LEU A 33 -34.51 -2.56 -6.58
N THR A 34 -35.35 -3.04 -5.64
CA THR A 34 -36.44 -2.25 -5.05
C THR A 34 -35.87 -1.15 -4.12
N LYS A 35 -35.27 -0.15 -4.70
CA LYS A 35 -34.66 1.00 -4.02
C LYS A 35 -34.54 2.18 -4.99
N PRO A 36 -34.42 3.43 -4.51
CA PRO A 36 -34.06 4.54 -5.38
C PRO A 36 -32.70 4.33 -6.06
N LEU A 37 -32.55 4.81 -7.29
CA LEU A 37 -31.30 4.70 -8.03
C LEU A 37 -30.15 5.35 -7.24
N GLY A 38 -29.02 4.66 -7.14
CA GLY A 38 -27.82 5.16 -6.45
C GLY A 38 -27.92 5.26 -4.93
N SER A 39 -29.03 4.82 -4.30
CA SER A 39 -29.29 5.03 -2.87
C SER A 39 -28.32 4.31 -1.93
N LEU A 40 -27.62 3.27 -2.38
CA LEU A 40 -26.60 2.56 -1.61
C LEU A 40 -25.18 3.12 -1.83
N HIS A 41 -25.04 4.11 -2.70
CA HIS A 41 -23.83 4.91 -2.95
C HIS A 41 -22.53 4.09 -2.95
N HIS A 42 -21.72 4.13 -1.87
CA HIS A 42 -20.43 3.44 -1.80
C HIS A 42 -20.54 1.90 -1.87
N LEU A 43 -21.64 1.31 -1.43
CA LEU A 43 -21.86 -0.13 -1.56
C LEU A 43 -22.06 -0.53 -3.03
N GLU A 44 -22.72 0.31 -3.84
CA GLU A 44 -22.85 0.10 -5.28
C GLU A 44 -21.51 0.23 -5.98
N PHE A 45 -20.70 1.23 -5.59
CA PHE A 45 -19.34 1.38 -6.09
C PHE A 45 -18.46 0.14 -5.81
N LEU A 46 -18.52 -0.41 -4.59
CA LEU A 46 -17.78 -1.62 -4.22
C LEU A 46 -18.26 -2.84 -5.00
N ALA A 47 -19.58 -3.00 -5.15
CA ALA A 47 -20.16 -4.08 -5.93
C ALA A 47 -19.73 -4.03 -7.41
N LEU A 48 -19.72 -2.83 -8.00
CA LEU A 48 -19.24 -2.60 -9.37
C LEU A 48 -17.75 -2.91 -9.51
N LYS A 49 -16.92 -2.41 -8.57
CA LYS A 49 -15.49 -2.73 -8.57
C LYS A 49 -15.24 -4.23 -8.50
N LEU A 50 -15.89 -4.92 -7.58
CA LEU A 50 -15.72 -6.36 -7.43
C LEU A 50 -16.20 -7.10 -8.71
N ALA A 51 -17.32 -6.69 -9.30
CA ALA A 51 -17.82 -7.26 -10.55
C ALA A 51 -16.81 -7.05 -11.70
N GLY A 52 -16.30 -5.83 -11.86
CA GLY A 52 -15.37 -5.49 -12.94
C GLY A 52 -14.01 -6.18 -12.79
N VAL A 53 -13.52 -6.36 -11.57
CA VAL A 53 -12.25 -7.01 -11.29
C VAL A 53 -12.33 -8.52 -11.42
N THR A 54 -13.45 -9.13 -11.01
CA THR A 54 -13.64 -10.58 -11.07
C THR A 54 -14.21 -11.08 -12.41
N GLY A 55 -14.73 -10.19 -13.25
CA GLY A 55 -15.48 -10.55 -14.47
C GLY A 55 -16.84 -11.18 -14.17
N GLN A 56 -17.34 -11.10 -12.94
CA GLN A 56 -18.61 -11.70 -12.51
C GLN A 56 -19.59 -10.62 -12.07
N TYR A 57 -20.68 -10.42 -12.81
CA TYR A 57 -21.70 -9.42 -12.46
C TYR A 57 -22.39 -9.68 -11.10
N ARG A 58 -22.28 -10.90 -10.58
CA ARG A 58 -22.76 -11.33 -9.27
C ARG A 58 -21.68 -12.18 -8.60
N PRO A 59 -20.61 -11.55 -8.10
CA PRO A 59 -19.54 -12.29 -7.45
C PRO A 59 -20.05 -12.97 -6.17
N ALA A 60 -19.40 -14.05 -5.77
CA ALA A 60 -19.72 -14.72 -4.50
C ALA A 60 -19.53 -13.74 -3.33
N LEU A 61 -20.44 -13.82 -2.35
CA LEU A 61 -20.40 -12.96 -1.16
C LEU A 61 -19.12 -13.14 -0.33
N GLN A 62 -18.60 -14.38 -0.31
CA GLN A 62 -17.35 -14.69 0.39
C GLN A 62 -16.24 -14.87 -0.65
N GLN A 63 -15.37 -13.87 -0.74
CA GLN A 63 -14.13 -13.96 -1.49
C GLN A 63 -13.00 -14.37 -0.52
N LYS A 64 -12.07 -15.21 -0.99
CA LYS A 64 -10.88 -15.54 -0.20
C LYS A 64 -10.02 -14.29 -0.04
N GLN A 65 -9.64 -14.01 1.21
CA GLN A 65 -8.96 -12.80 1.60
C GLN A 65 -7.62 -13.12 2.24
N ALA A 66 -6.64 -12.23 2.02
CA ALA A 66 -5.38 -12.21 2.75
C ALA A 66 -4.98 -10.76 3.05
N VAL A 67 -4.11 -10.57 4.02
CA VAL A 67 -3.44 -9.30 4.27
C VAL A 67 -1.94 -9.51 4.22
N LEU A 68 -1.30 -8.75 3.34
CA LEU A 68 0.16 -8.70 3.18
C LEU A 68 0.70 -7.52 3.97
N VAL A 69 1.51 -7.80 4.98
CA VAL A 69 2.19 -6.79 5.79
C VAL A 69 3.68 -6.92 5.60
N VAL A 70 4.31 -5.86 5.12
CA VAL A 70 5.74 -5.84 4.79
C VAL A 70 6.50 -5.01 5.81
N ALA A 71 7.57 -5.60 6.37
CA ALA A 71 8.41 -4.95 7.37
C ALA A 71 9.80 -4.65 6.81
N ALA A 72 10.29 -3.42 7.04
CA ALA A 72 11.65 -3.01 6.69
C ALA A 72 12.13 -1.83 7.53
N ASP A 73 13.43 -1.57 7.52
CA ASP A 73 14.06 -0.46 8.22
C ASP A 73 14.59 0.60 7.25
N HIS A 74 14.54 1.86 7.70
CA HIS A 74 15.06 3.02 6.98
C HIS A 74 16.41 3.48 7.52
N GLY A 75 17.32 3.90 6.63
CA GLY A 75 18.65 4.40 6.99
C GLY A 75 18.61 5.69 7.80
N LEU A 76 17.69 6.57 7.45
CA LEU A 76 17.48 7.87 8.11
C LEU A 76 17.12 7.73 9.60
N VAL A 77 16.47 6.65 10.01
CA VAL A 77 16.00 6.45 11.39
C VAL A 77 17.13 6.48 12.41
N LYS A 78 18.31 5.99 12.06
CA LYS A 78 19.47 6.00 12.97
C LYS A 78 19.84 7.43 13.42
N ALA A 79 19.61 8.41 12.57
CA ALA A 79 19.95 9.79 12.82
C ALA A 79 18.84 10.57 13.54
N LEU A 80 17.57 10.30 13.25
CA LEU A 80 16.45 11.17 13.61
C LEU A 80 15.42 10.57 14.56
N CYS A 81 15.29 9.24 14.63
CA CYS A 81 14.21 8.58 15.39
C CYS A 81 14.78 7.63 16.45
N LYS A 82 15.36 8.18 17.50
CA LYS A 82 15.94 7.37 18.59
C LYS A 82 14.87 6.77 19.51
N GLU A 83 13.72 7.43 19.65
CA GLU A 83 12.64 7.03 20.57
C GLU A 83 11.63 6.06 19.95
N GLY A 84 10.92 5.34 20.81
CA GLY A 84 9.86 4.41 20.46
C GLY A 84 10.34 3.03 20.01
N LYS A 85 9.39 2.11 19.79
CA LYS A 85 9.66 0.73 19.40
C LYS A 85 10.42 0.63 18.08
N THR A 86 11.38 -0.30 18.00
CA THR A 86 12.05 -0.68 16.75
C THR A 86 11.07 -1.39 15.81
N THR A 87 11.45 -1.52 14.53
CA THR A 87 10.66 -2.30 13.57
C THR A 87 10.52 -3.75 14.05
N ALA A 88 11.60 -4.37 14.53
CA ALA A 88 11.57 -5.74 15.05
C ALA A 88 10.62 -5.90 16.24
N GLN A 89 10.59 -4.95 17.17
CA GLN A 89 9.66 -4.97 18.30
C GLN A 89 8.20 -4.84 17.84
N ARG A 90 7.91 -3.99 16.84
CA ARG A 90 6.58 -3.87 16.26
C ARG A 90 6.15 -5.14 15.51
N VAL A 91 7.08 -5.78 14.81
CA VAL A 91 6.85 -7.06 14.14
C VAL A 91 6.60 -8.16 15.18
N ALA A 92 7.34 -8.19 16.29
CA ALA A 92 7.10 -9.13 17.38
C ALA A 92 5.68 -8.96 17.97
N ASP A 93 5.22 -7.71 18.16
CA ASP A 93 3.84 -7.44 18.57
C ASP A 93 2.84 -7.94 17.53
N ALA A 94 3.09 -7.70 16.23
CA ALA A 94 2.22 -8.13 15.15
C ALA A 94 2.16 -9.67 15.00
N CYS A 95 3.20 -10.40 15.38
CA CYS A 95 3.23 -11.86 15.36
C CYS A 95 2.35 -12.50 16.45
N ARG A 96 1.92 -11.75 17.47
CA ARG A 96 1.10 -12.28 18.56
C ARG A 96 -0.31 -12.63 18.06
N VAL A 97 -0.87 -13.71 18.55
CA VAL A 97 -2.26 -14.14 18.20
C VAL A 97 -3.32 -13.16 18.66
N ASP A 98 -3.06 -12.41 19.71
CA ASP A 98 -3.94 -11.38 20.28
C ASP A 98 -3.66 -9.97 19.70
N SER A 99 -2.79 -9.86 18.71
CA SER A 99 -2.58 -8.59 18.01
C SER A 99 -3.81 -8.16 17.22
N PRO A 100 -4.07 -6.85 17.07
CA PRO A 100 -5.18 -6.37 16.26
C PRO A 100 -5.19 -6.97 14.85
N LEU A 101 -4.02 -7.14 14.24
CA LEU A 101 -3.88 -7.75 12.91
C LEU A 101 -4.49 -9.15 12.85
N HIS A 102 -4.12 -10.04 13.79
CA HIS A 102 -4.61 -11.42 13.81
C HIS A 102 -6.07 -11.52 14.26
N VAL A 103 -6.49 -10.68 15.21
CA VAL A 103 -7.88 -10.64 15.68
C VAL A 103 -8.83 -10.24 14.54
N PHE A 104 -8.50 -9.17 13.79
CA PHE A 104 -9.30 -8.74 12.64
C PHE A 104 -9.21 -9.73 11.48
N ALA A 105 -8.06 -10.34 11.24
CA ALA A 105 -7.90 -11.36 10.21
C ALA A 105 -8.78 -12.58 10.50
N ALA A 106 -8.76 -13.08 11.74
CA ALA A 106 -9.59 -14.21 12.15
C ALA A 106 -11.10 -13.90 12.00
N LYS A 107 -11.52 -12.69 12.39
CA LYS A 107 -12.93 -12.26 12.23
C LYS A 107 -13.39 -12.27 10.77
N ASN A 108 -12.49 -11.94 9.84
CA ASN A 108 -12.81 -11.86 8.42
C ASN A 108 -12.39 -13.12 7.63
N ALA A 109 -11.97 -14.19 8.30
CA ALA A 109 -11.43 -15.39 7.68
C ALA A 109 -10.29 -15.09 6.68
N ALA A 110 -9.48 -14.07 6.97
CA ALA A 110 -8.36 -13.65 6.15
C ALA A 110 -7.05 -14.30 6.61
N GLU A 111 -6.20 -14.67 5.65
CA GLU A 111 -4.84 -15.14 5.92
C GLU A 111 -3.91 -13.95 6.17
N VAL A 112 -3.02 -14.05 7.15
CA VAL A 112 -2.00 -13.03 7.42
C VAL A 112 -0.68 -13.48 6.81
N VAL A 113 -0.13 -12.66 5.92
CA VAL A 113 1.19 -12.84 5.30
C VAL A 113 2.09 -11.72 5.79
N LEU A 114 2.89 -12.00 6.82
CA LEU A 114 3.84 -11.04 7.39
C LEU A 114 5.24 -11.33 6.85
N VAL A 115 5.87 -10.33 6.25
CA VAL A 115 7.12 -10.49 5.49
C VAL A 115 8.19 -9.52 6.00
N ASN A 116 9.35 -10.06 6.36
CA ASN A 116 10.57 -9.27 6.52
C ASN A 116 11.22 -9.04 5.15
N ALA A 117 11.12 -7.84 4.62
CA ALA A 117 11.77 -7.45 3.37
C ALA A 117 13.12 -6.77 3.59
N GLY A 118 13.42 -6.32 4.82
CA GLY A 118 14.68 -5.63 5.07
C GLY A 118 14.81 -5.04 6.47
N MET A 119 14.55 -5.81 7.50
CA MET A 119 14.86 -5.41 8.88
C MET A 119 16.36 -5.52 9.16
N ARG A 120 16.91 -4.57 9.91
CA ARG A 120 18.32 -4.58 10.34
C ARG A 120 18.55 -5.47 11.53
N GLU A 121 17.58 -5.47 12.46
CA GLU A 121 17.61 -6.32 13.64
C GLU A 121 17.12 -7.73 13.29
N LYS A 122 17.89 -8.73 13.66
CA LYS A 122 17.53 -10.12 13.42
C LYS A 122 16.36 -10.52 14.32
N PHE A 123 15.24 -10.87 13.71
CA PHE A 123 14.08 -11.43 14.40
C PHE A 123 13.53 -12.59 13.58
N VAL A 124 13.29 -13.72 14.23
CA VAL A 124 12.78 -14.95 13.60
C VAL A 124 11.54 -15.40 14.37
N HIS A 125 10.46 -15.65 13.63
CA HIS A 125 9.22 -16.15 14.18
C HIS A 125 8.51 -17.00 13.12
N GLU A 126 7.75 -18.01 13.52
CA GLU A 126 7.03 -18.91 12.59
C GLU A 126 6.04 -18.18 11.67
N ARG A 127 5.47 -17.07 12.13
CA ARG A 127 4.53 -16.23 11.39
C ARG A 127 5.20 -15.14 10.56
N LEU A 128 6.53 -15.06 10.56
CA LEU A 128 7.29 -14.06 9.81
C LEU A 128 8.08 -14.72 8.69
N GLN A 129 7.65 -14.51 7.46
CA GLN A 129 8.40 -14.95 6.29
C GLN A 129 9.68 -14.13 6.13
N GLN A 130 10.83 -14.80 6.07
CA GLN A 130 12.12 -14.16 5.80
C GLN A 130 12.34 -14.02 4.30
N ALA A 131 12.30 -12.81 3.80
CA ALA A 131 12.49 -12.48 2.38
C ALA A 131 13.32 -11.20 2.19
N ALA A 132 14.23 -10.93 3.14
CA ALA A 132 15.03 -9.72 3.13
C ALA A 132 15.85 -9.58 1.83
N VAL A 133 15.62 -8.51 1.10
CA VAL A 133 16.37 -8.14 -0.12
C VAL A 133 17.61 -7.29 0.21
N ALA A 134 17.58 -6.64 1.38
CA ALA A 134 18.71 -5.93 1.99
C ALA A 134 18.46 -5.75 3.49
N PHE A 135 19.44 -5.20 4.23
CA PHE A 135 19.31 -4.87 5.66
C PHE A 135 18.95 -3.38 5.84
N GLY A 136 17.75 -3.00 5.42
CA GLY A 136 17.27 -1.63 5.40
C GLY A 136 17.82 -0.80 4.25
N THR A 137 17.34 0.44 4.15
CA THR A 137 17.81 1.41 3.14
C THR A 137 18.99 2.24 3.64
N CYS A 138 19.61 3.00 2.74
CA CYS A 138 20.56 4.06 3.09
C CYS A 138 19.81 5.34 3.53
N ASP A 139 20.58 6.30 4.07
CA ASP A 139 20.08 7.65 4.35
C ASP A 139 20.05 8.46 3.05
N TRP A 140 18.86 8.82 2.59
CA TRP A 140 18.65 9.54 1.32
C TRP A 140 19.34 10.93 1.27
N ARG A 141 19.71 11.49 2.41
CA ARG A 141 20.48 12.76 2.47
C ARG A 141 21.90 12.60 1.99
N GLN A 142 22.42 11.38 1.96
CA GLN A 142 23.79 11.07 1.51
C GLN A 142 23.82 10.46 0.10
N GLY A 143 22.66 10.27 -0.53
CA GLY A 143 22.49 9.66 -1.84
C GLY A 143 21.24 8.79 -1.87
N PRO A 144 20.98 8.07 -2.96
CA PRO A 144 19.78 7.23 -3.07
C PRO A 144 19.64 6.26 -1.91
N ALA A 145 18.44 6.16 -1.34
CA ALA A 145 18.10 5.19 -0.29
C ALA A 145 18.34 3.74 -0.77
N MET A 146 18.11 3.49 -2.05
CA MET A 146 18.29 2.19 -2.71
C MET A 146 18.89 2.39 -4.09
N LYS A 147 19.84 1.52 -4.45
CA LYS A 147 20.32 1.40 -5.83
C LYS A 147 19.26 0.74 -6.71
N GLU A 148 19.29 1.02 -8.00
CA GLU A 148 18.32 0.50 -8.97
C GLU A 148 18.13 -1.02 -8.90
N ASP A 149 19.21 -1.79 -8.78
CA ASP A 149 19.14 -3.26 -8.67
C ASP A 149 18.34 -3.70 -7.44
N LEU A 150 18.39 -2.94 -6.34
CA LEU A 150 17.64 -3.22 -5.13
C LEU A 150 16.14 -2.88 -5.32
N VAL A 151 15.85 -1.79 -6.01
CA VAL A 151 14.46 -1.43 -6.40
C VAL A 151 13.84 -2.53 -7.24
N LEU A 152 14.55 -3.03 -8.26
CA LEU A 152 14.07 -4.12 -9.10
C LEU A 152 13.83 -5.41 -8.32
N LYS A 153 14.73 -5.78 -7.40
CA LYS A 153 14.56 -6.95 -6.53
C LYS A 153 13.35 -6.81 -5.62
N ALA A 154 13.15 -5.65 -5.02
CA ALA A 154 12.03 -5.40 -4.12
C ALA A 154 10.68 -5.39 -4.88
N LEU A 155 10.62 -4.80 -6.08
CA LEU A 155 9.45 -4.88 -6.96
C LEU A 155 9.12 -6.34 -7.32
N CYS A 156 10.12 -7.13 -7.75
CA CYS A 156 9.92 -8.54 -8.08
C CYS A 156 9.45 -9.36 -6.88
N LEU A 157 9.98 -9.09 -5.68
CA LEU A 157 9.51 -9.74 -4.46
C LEU A 157 8.01 -9.47 -4.24
N GLY A 158 7.59 -8.20 -4.32
CA GLY A 158 6.18 -7.82 -4.17
C GLY A 158 5.27 -8.50 -5.19
N ILE A 159 5.67 -8.49 -6.46
CA ILE A 159 4.96 -9.20 -7.54
C ILE A 159 4.79 -10.68 -7.18
N SER A 160 5.88 -11.34 -6.79
CA SER A 160 5.86 -12.77 -6.47
C SER A 160 4.97 -13.10 -5.27
N LEU A 161 4.99 -12.25 -4.22
CA LEU A 161 4.13 -12.41 -3.05
C LEU A 161 2.65 -12.30 -3.42
N ALA A 162 2.26 -11.30 -4.19
CA ALA A 162 0.86 -11.13 -4.61
C ALA A 162 0.41 -12.27 -5.54
N GLN A 163 1.25 -12.71 -6.46
CA GLN A 163 0.95 -13.83 -7.34
C GLN A 163 0.79 -15.15 -6.58
N ALA A 164 1.65 -15.40 -5.58
CA ALA A 164 1.53 -16.58 -4.73
C ALA A 164 0.18 -16.62 -3.99
N GLU A 165 -0.31 -15.48 -3.50
CA GLU A 165 -1.63 -15.40 -2.88
C GLU A 165 -2.76 -15.58 -3.91
N ALA A 166 -2.64 -15.00 -5.09
CA ALA A 166 -3.60 -15.19 -6.17
C ALA A 166 -3.72 -16.68 -6.59
N ASP A 167 -2.59 -17.38 -6.66
CA ASP A 167 -2.53 -18.81 -7.01
C ASP A 167 -3.17 -19.70 -5.93
N LYS A 168 -3.19 -19.25 -4.67
CA LYS A 168 -3.99 -19.87 -3.57
C LYS A 168 -5.50 -19.57 -3.67
N GLY A 169 -5.91 -18.75 -4.62
CA GLY A 169 -7.30 -18.34 -4.82
C GLY A 169 -7.72 -17.07 -4.09
N VAL A 170 -6.79 -16.32 -3.50
CA VAL A 170 -7.08 -15.01 -2.90
C VAL A 170 -7.53 -14.03 -3.98
N ARG A 171 -8.62 -13.31 -3.71
CA ARG A 171 -9.20 -12.30 -4.61
C ARG A 171 -9.22 -10.91 -4.02
N ILE A 172 -9.10 -10.80 -2.71
CA ILE A 172 -8.98 -9.53 -1.99
C ILE A 172 -7.71 -9.56 -1.16
N LEU A 173 -6.78 -8.66 -1.45
CA LEU A 173 -5.50 -8.54 -0.77
C LEU A 173 -5.43 -7.19 -0.05
N GLY A 174 -5.50 -7.23 1.28
CA GLY A 174 -5.19 -6.09 2.12
C GLY A 174 -3.69 -5.84 2.17
N LEU A 175 -3.29 -4.58 2.26
CA LEU A 175 -1.90 -4.17 2.27
C LEU A 175 -1.58 -3.41 3.55
N GLY A 176 -0.40 -3.64 4.10
CA GLY A 176 0.07 -2.93 5.29
C GLY A 176 1.59 -2.90 5.35
N SER A 177 2.13 -2.04 6.21
CA SER A 177 3.55 -1.88 6.44
C SER A 177 3.89 -1.78 7.91
N ILE A 178 5.08 -2.23 8.27
CA ILE A 178 5.67 -2.02 9.59
C ILE A 178 7.09 -1.50 9.38
N ALA A 179 7.26 -0.18 9.49
CA ALA A 179 8.56 0.44 9.27
C ALA A 179 8.76 1.63 10.22
N LYS A 180 9.83 1.60 11.01
CA LYS A 180 10.23 2.80 11.74
C LYS A 180 10.80 3.80 10.72
N GLY A 181 10.18 4.97 10.61
CA GLY A 181 10.53 6.00 9.60
C GLY A 181 9.72 5.93 8.29
N GLY A 182 8.87 4.92 8.11
CA GLY A 182 8.03 4.75 6.92
C GLY A 182 7.13 5.95 6.63
N MET A 183 6.52 6.53 7.68
CA MET A 183 5.71 7.75 7.55
C MET A 183 6.47 8.91 6.90
N LEU A 184 7.71 9.16 7.29
CA LEU A 184 8.50 10.25 6.68
C LEU A 184 8.81 9.98 5.21
N SER A 185 9.23 8.75 4.89
CA SER A 185 9.44 8.32 3.50
C SER A 185 8.15 8.49 2.69
N ALA A 186 7.00 8.09 3.23
CA ALA A 186 5.71 8.23 2.57
C ALA A 186 5.34 9.70 2.31
N LEU A 187 5.60 10.60 3.25
CA LEU A 187 5.35 12.04 3.08
C LEU A 187 6.24 12.65 1.98
N ILE A 188 7.51 12.25 1.91
CA ILE A 188 8.41 12.69 0.83
C ILE A 188 7.91 12.14 -0.51
N LEU A 189 7.55 10.86 -0.58
CA LEU A 189 7.00 10.24 -1.79
C LEU A 189 5.68 10.89 -2.22
N ALA A 190 4.77 11.17 -1.27
CA ALA A 190 3.52 11.88 -1.55
C ALA A 190 3.78 13.27 -2.14
N THR A 191 4.82 13.94 -1.66
CA THR A 191 5.23 15.27 -2.13
C THR A 191 5.83 15.21 -3.54
N VAL A 192 6.78 14.32 -3.78
CA VAL A 192 7.51 14.23 -5.05
C VAL A 192 6.62 13.64 -6.15
N LEU A 193 5.95 12.51 -5.89
CA LEU A 193 5.05 11.87 -6.84
C LEU A 193 3.74 12.64 -7.02
N GLY A 194 3.29 13.35 -5.99
CA GLY A 194 2.06 14.14 -6.01
C GLY A 194 2.23 15.56 -6.58
N GLY A 195 3.47 16.00 -6.80
CA GLY A 195 3.77 17.31 -7.38
C GLY A 195 3.68 18.49 -6.39
N GLY A 196 3.68 18.23 -5.09
CA GLY A 196 3.68 19.28 -4.08
C GLY A 196 3.49 18.78 -2.66
N VAL A 197 3.91 19.60 -1.70
CA VAL A 197 3.76 19.28 -0.26
C VAL A 197 2.29 19.19 0.11
N PRO A 198 1.84 18.08 0.72
CA PRO A 198 0.44 17.94 1.15
C PRO A 198 -0.03 19.08 2.05
N VAL A 199 -1.20 19.64 1.76
CA VAL A 199 -1.80 20.72 2.55
C VAL A 199 -2.04 20.28 3.99
N SER A 200 -2.48 19.04 4.18
CA SER A 200 -2.69 18.43 5.51
C SER A 200 -1.42 18.39 6.35
N LEU A 201 -0.24 18.15 5.74
CA LEU A 201 1.04 18.20 6.44
C LEU A 201 1.36 19.63 6.91
N ARG A 202 1.15 20.64 6.06
CA ARG A 202 1.36 22.05 6.44
C ARG A 202 0.42 22.48 7.57
N GLN A 203 -0.84 22.07 7.51
CA GLN A 203 -1.83 22.36 8.56
C GLN A 203 -1.44 21.70 9.90
N GLN A 204 -1.02 20.44 9.88
CA GLN A 204 -0.59 19.75 11.09
C GLN A 204 0.72 20.30 11.64
N ALA A 205 1.64 20.76 10.79
CA ALA A 205 2.89 21.38 11.19
C ALA A 205 2.69 22.67 11.98
N ALA A 206 1.61 23.41 11.73
CA ALA A 206 1.25 24.61 12.50
C ALA A 206 0.82 24.29 13.93
N ALA A 207 0.39 23.04 14.22
CA ALA A 207 -0.15 22.64 15.51
C ALA A 207 0.70 21.62 16.27
N SER A 208 1.74 21.06 15.65
CA SER A 208 2.53 19.96 16.19
C SER A 208 3.99 20.07 15.81
N GLU A 209 4.89 20.11 16.79
CA GLU A 209 6.34 20.11 16.60
C GLU A 209 6.81 18.89 15.80
N ARG A 210 6.21 17.72 16.04
CA ARG A 210 6.51 16.50 15.27
C ARG A 210 6.22 16.70 13.78
N ALA A 211 5.05 17.25 13.45
CA ALA A 211 4.67 17.50 12.06
C ALA A 211 5.50 18.63 11.45
N ALA A 212 5.90 19.65 12.22
CA ALA A 212 6.82 20.69 11.78
C ALA A 212 8.21 20.11 11.43
N ASN A 213 8.73 19.20 12.24
CA ASN A 213 9.99 18.50 11.95
C ASN A 213 9.87 17.60 10.71
N GLN A 214 8.74 16.92 10.52
CA GLN A 214 8.48 16.14 9.30
C GLN A 214 8.43 17.04 8.06
N LEU A 215 7.74 18.20 8.14
CA LEU A 215 7.68 19.16 7.04
C LEU A 215 9.06 19.69 6.66
N ALA A 216 9.89 20.04 7.64
CA ALA A 216 11.26 20.51 7.40
C ALA A 216 12.10 19.45 6.65
N LEU A 217 11.98 18.18 7.00
CA LEU A 217 12.65 17.08 6.30
C LEU A 217 12.10 16.83 4.89
N VAL A 218 10.80 17.02 4.68
CA VAL A 218 10.20 16.97 3.34
C VAL A 218 10.74 18.10 2.46
N GLU A 219 10.86 19.31 3.02
CA GLU A 219 11.42 20.46 2.31
C GLU A 219 12.92 20.29 2.01
N GLU A 220 13.69 19.70 2.94
CA GLU A 220 15.09 19.31 2.70
C GLU A 220 15.19 18.31 1.54
N ALA A 221 14.32 17.30 1.49
CA ALA A 221 14.30 16.33 0.41
C ALA A 221 14.02 16.98 -0.96
N LEU A 222 13.10 17.95 -1.01
CA LEU A 222 12.82 18.68 -2.26
C LEU A 222 14.02 19.51 -2.75
N VAL A 223 14.79 20.10 -1.83
CA VAL A 223 16.01 20.86 -2.18
C VAL A 223 17.09 19.94 -2.77
N LEU A 224 17.19 18.70 -2.24
CA LEU A 224 18.17 17.72 -2.71
C LEU A 224 17.73 16.98 -3.97
N TRP A 225 16.45 17.04 -4.30
CA TRP A 225 15.91 16.31 -5.46
C TRP A 225 16.16 17.02 -6.79
N ASN A 226 16.60 16.27 -7.78
CA ASN A 226 16.95 16.77 -9.12
C ASN A 226 15.76 17.01 -10.06
N GLY A 227 14.51 16.76 -9.59
CA GLY A 227 13.30 16.92 -10.39
C GLY A 227 12.94 15.75 -11.27
N GLU A 228 13.63 14.60 -11.15
CA GLU A 228 13.25 13.37 -11.87
C GLU A 228 11.82 12.93 -11.48
N THR A 229 11.02 12.53 -12.46
CA THR A 229 9.62 12.15 -12.27
C THR A 229 9.35 10.65 -12.48
N ASP A 230 10.34 9.87 -12.91
CA ASP A 230 10.17 8.42 -13.02
C ASP A 230 9.91 7.79 -11.65
N ALA A 231 8.79 7.10 -11.53
CA ALA A 231 8.36 6.53 -10.24
C ALA A 231 9.39 5.55 -9.64
N ARG A 232 10.12 4.79 -10.45
CA ARG A 232 11.16 3.87 -9.98
C ARG A 232 12.36 4.64 -9.43
N ALA A 233 12.76 5.72 -10.09
CA ALA A 233 13.85 6.59 -9.65
C ALA A 233 13.49 7.28 -8.33
N VAL A 234 12.26 7.79 -8.20
CA VAL A 234 11.75 8.42 -6.98
C VAL A 234 11.69 7.41 -5.83
N LEU A 235 11.17 6.20 -6.07
CA LEU A 235 11.16 5.12 -5.09
C LEU A 235 12.58 4.74 -4.66
N GLY A 236 13.53 4.69 -5.58
CA GLY A 236 14.93 4.39 -5.30
C GLY A 236 15.59 5.44 -4.43
N HIS A 237 15.25 6.71 -4.63
CA HIS A 237 15.88 7.80 -3.88
C HIS A 237 15.30 7.97 -2.48
N PHE A 238 13.97 7.92 -2.32
CA PHE A 238 13.29 8.26 -1.07
C PHE A 238 12.49 7.12 -0.45
N GLY A 239 12.25 6.03 -1.18
CA GLY A 239 11.40 4.94 -0.74
C GLY A 239 12.03 4.05 0.33
N GLY A 240 11.16 3.31 1.02
CA GLY A 240 11.53 2.17 1.84
C GLY A 240 11.40 0.86 1.07
N LEU A 241 12.07 -0.20 1.54
CA LEU A 241 11.93 -1.53 0.95
C LEU A 241 10.49 -2.02 1.03
N GLU A 242 9.79 -1.75 2.15
CA GLU A 242 8.37 -2.08 2.31
C GLU A 242 7.50 -1.39 1.26
N THR A 243 7.74 -0.11 1.01
CA THR A 243 6.97 0.66 0.02
C THR A 243 7.18 0.12 -1.40
N VAL A 244 8.42 -0.23 -1.76
CA VAL A 244 8.73 -0.79 -3.08
C VAL A 244 8.16 -2.20 -3.25
N VAL A 245 8.23 -3.03 -2.22
CA VAL A 245 7.61 -4.37 -2.22
C VAL A 245 6.09 -4.25 -2.35
N LEU A 246 5.45 -3.33 -1.62
CA LEU A 246 4.01 -3.07 -1.75
C LEU A 246 3.63 -2.55 -3.14
N CYS A 247 4.44 -1.68 -3.75
CA CYS A 247 4.26 -1.25 -5.13
C CYS A 247 4.27 -2.45 -6.09
N GLY A 248 5.25 -3.34 -5.95
CA GLY A 248 5.31 -4.59 -6.71
C GLY A 248 4.09 -5.50 -6.47
N ALA A 249 3.65 -5.63 -5.21
CA ALA A 249 2.47 -6.41 -4.87
C ALA A 249 1.19 -5.85 -5.50
N ILE A 250 1.07 -4.53 -5.58
CA ILE A 250 -0.04 -3.85 -6.26
C ILE A 250 -0.03 -4.16 -7.76
N LEU A 251 1.11 -4.04 -8.42
CA LEU A 251 1.25 -4.39 -9.84
C LEU A 251 0.91 -5.86 -10.10
N GLY A 252 1.51 -6.77 -9.31
CA GLY A 252 1.29 -8.21 -9.43
C GLY A 252 -0.14 -8.64 -9.12
N GLY A 253 -0.76 -8.05 -8.11
CA GLY A 253 -2.15 -8.30 -7.72
C GLY A 253 -3.14 -7.80 -8.76
N ALA A 254 -2.93 -6.59 -9.30
CA ALA A 254 -3.75 -6.06 -10.39
C ALA A 254 -3.66 -6.92 -11.65
N ALA A 255 -2.46 -7.39 -12.01
CA ALA A 255 -2.24 -8.30 -13.13
C ALA A 255 -2.98 -9.64 -12.97
N LYS A 256 -3.23 -10.07 -11.73
CA LYS A 256 -3.99 -11.29 -11.39
C LYS A 256 -5.48 -11.03 -11.15
N GLY A 257 -5.96 -9.81 -11.34
CA GLY A 257 -7.37 -9.46 -11.12
C GLY A 257 -7.78 -9.49 -9.65
N MET A 258 -6.87 -9.15 -8.74
CA MET A 258 -7.17 -9.04 -7.32
C MET A 258 -7.65 -7.63 -6.96
N LEU A 259 -8.56 -7.53 -6.02
CA LEU A 259 -8.92 -6.28 -5.38
C LEU A 259 -7.91 -5.98 -4.27
N LEU A 260 -7.31 -4.78 -4.31
CA LEU A 260 -6.21 -4.37 -3.45
C LEU A 260 -6.70 -3.29 -2.50
N VAL A 261 -6.60 -3.54 -1.20
CA VAL A 261 -7.17 -2.70 -0.15
C VAL A 261 -6.05 -1.93 0.55
N LEU A 262 -6.09 -0.61 0.43
CA LEU A 262 -5.11 0.29 1.05
C LEU A 262 -5.42 0.51 2.53
N ASP A 263 -4.37 0.69 3.32
CA ASP A 263 -4.46 0.90 4.77
C ASP A 263 -4.20 2.37 5.14
N GLY A 264 -2.98 2.83 5.02
CA GLY A 264 -2.56 4.19 5.35
C GLY A 264 -1.76 4.87 4.25
N VAL A 265 -1.15 6.01 4.57
CA VAL A 265 -0.39 6.80 3.59
C VAL A 265 0.76 6.01 2.97
N GLU A 266 1.41 5.12 3.70
CA GLU A 266 2.51 4.28 3.21
C GLU A 266 2.04 3.36 2.07
N THR A 267 0.88 2.72 2.21
CA THR A 267 0.28 1.90 1.16
C THR A 267 -0.28 2.74 0.00
N ALA A 268 -0.79 3.93 0.31
CA ALA A 268 -1.32 4.84 -0.69
C ALA A 268 -0.22 5.39 -1.62
N VAL A 269 0.96 5.73 -1.10
CA VAL A 269 2.08 6.19 -1.94
C VAL A 269 2.67 5.05 -2.78
N ALA A 270 2.67 3.82 -2.26
CA ALA A 270 3.03 2.64 -3.06
C ALA A 270 2.06 2.46 -4.23
N ALA A 271 0.75 2.66 -3.99
CA ALA A 271 -0.28 2.63 -5.02
C ALA A 271 -0.14 3.79 -6.03
N LEU A 272 0.23 4.99 -5.57
CA LEU A 272 0.49 6.14 -6.44
C LEU A 272 1.66 5.86 -7.38
N ALA A 273 2.77 5.32 -6.87
CA ALA A 273 3.91 4.91 -7.69
C ALA A 273 3.53 3.81 -8.70
N ALA A 274 2.78 2.79 -8.27
CA ALA A 274 2.28 1.74 -9.16
C ALA A 274 1.36 2.30 -10.26
N ALA A 275 0.48 3.26 -9.91
CA ALA A 275 -0.43 3.90 -10.86
C ALA A 275 0.28 4.81 -11.87
N GLN A 276 1.44 5.37 -11.52
CA GLN A 276 2.27 6.10 -12.47
C GLN A 276 2.99 5.16 -13.45
N MET A 277 3.36 3.96 -13.00
CA MET A 277 3.93 2.93 -13.89
C MET A 277 2.84 2.29 -14.77
N GLN A 278 1.62 2.10 -14.25
CA GLN A 278 0.49 1.49 -14.94
C GLN A 278 -0.83 2.10 -14.46
N PRO A 279 -1.40 3.07 -15.19
CA PRO A 279 -2.61 3.78 -14.76
C PRO A 279 -3.84 2.89 -14.49
N LEU A 280 -3.97 1.75 -15.17
CA LEU A 280 -5.08 0.83 -15.00
C LEU A 280 -5.11 0.17 -13.60
N VAL A 281 -4.01 0.20 -12.87
CA VAL A 281 -3.94 -0.28 -11.48
C VAL A 281 -5.00 0.38 -10.60
N LYS A 282 -5.36 1.65 -10.86
CA LYS A 282 -6.40 2.38 -10.11
C LYS A 282 -7.75 1.65 -10.07
N ASN A 283 -8.05 0.87 -11.10
CA ASN A 283 -9.28 0.10 -11.17
C ASN A 283 -9.36 -1.00 -10.10
N TYR A 284 -8.22 -1.48 -9.63
CA TYR A 284 -8.09 -2.59 -8.69
C TYR A 284 -7.95 -2.14 -7.23
N LEU A 285 -7.89 -0.82 -6.97
CA LEU A 285 -7.63 -0.25 -5.64
C LEU A 285 -8.93 0.10 -4.91
N ILE A 286 -8.93 -0.13 -3.59
CA ILE A 286 -9.95 0.37 -2.65
C ILE A 286 -9.23 1.02 -1.47
N ALA A 287 -9.78 2.15 -0.98
CA ALA A 287 -9.37 2.81 0.25
C ALA A 287 -10.59 2.91 1.18
N PRO A 288 -10.82 1.94 2.08
CA PRO A 288 -12.09 1.85 2.81
C PRO A 288 -12.27 2.96 3.84
N HIS A 289 -11.21 3.51 4.42
CA HIS A 289 -11.31 4.44 5.55
C HIS A 289 -10.56 5.74 5.31
N VAL A 290 -10.92 6.75 6.09
CA VAL A 290 -10.21 8.02 6.20
C VAL A 290 -9.16 7.90 7.29
N ALA A 291 -7.87 7.93 6.95
CA ALA A 291 -6.79 8.02 7.92
C ALA A 291 -6.56 9.49 8.33
N ALA A 292 -6.19 9.69 9.59
CA ALA A 292 -5.78 11.00 10.10
C ALA A 292 -4.35 11.39 9.69
N GLU A 293 -3.66 10.50 9.00
CA GLU A 293 -2.28 10.67 8.55
C GLU A 293 -2.18 11.80 7.51
N PRO A 294 -1.20 12.72 7.64
CA PRO A 294 -1.01 13.76 6.64
C PRO A 294 -0.65 13.15 5.29
N GLY A 295 -1.11 13.78 4.21
CA GLY A 295 -0.88 13.32 2.84
C GLY A 295 -1.81 12.21 2.35
N PHE A 296 -2.50 11.48 3.22
CA PHE A 296 -3.32 10.35 2.82
C PHE A 296 -4.48 10.75 1.90
N GLN A 297 -5.25 11.77 2.29
CA GLN A 297 -6.40 12.25 1.49
C GLN A 297 -5.98 12.80 0.14
N GLU A 298 -4.87 13.53 0.10
CA GLU A 298 -4.33 14.09 -1.13
C GLU A 298 -3.89 12.99 -2.09
N VAL A 299 -3.25 11.94 -1.59
CA VAL A 299 -2.86 10.79 -2.42
C VAL A 299 -4.08 10.04 -2.91
N LEU A 300 -5.12 9.83 -2.08
CA LEU A 300 -6.36 9.21 -2.52
C LEU A 300 -7.07 10.03 -3.60
N PHE A 301 -7.04 11.36 -3.49
CA PHE A 301 -7.57 12.25 -4.52
C PHE A 301 -6.85 12.07 -5.86
N LEU A 302 -5.52 11.99 -5.86
CA LEU A 302 -4.71 11.72 -7.06
C LEU A 302 -4.98 10.33 -7.66
N LEU A 303 -5.30 9.36 -6.82
CA LEU A 303 -5.70 8.03 -7.25
C LEU A 303 -7.16 7.96 -7.73
N GLY A 304 -7.97 8.99 -7.47
CA GLY A 304 -9.41 8.98 -7.76
C GLY A 304 -10.19 8.02 -6.88
N LEU A 305 -9.74 7.78 -5.66
CA LEU A 305 -10.34 6.82 -4.74
C LEU A 305 -11.18 7.52 -3.67
N PRO A 306 -12.48 7.21 -3.55
CA PRO A 306 -13.28 7.63 -2.42
C PRO A 306 -12.93 6.79 -1.19
N SER A 307 -13.01 7.40 0.00
CA SER A 307 -13.03 6.70 1.28
C SER A 307 -14.43 6.80 1.89
N TYR A 308 -14.92 5.74 2.52
CA TYR A 308 -16.32 5.62 2.95
C TYR A 308 -16.52 5.31 4.45
N LEU A 309 -15.45 4.94 5.16
CA LEU A 309 -15.49 4.72 6.61
C LEU A 309 -14.72 5.83 7.35
N GLN A 310 -15.29 6.36 8.42
CA GLN A 310 -14.66 7.36 9.28
C GLN A 310 -14.37 6.78 10.65
N LEU A 311 -13.46 5.83 10.72
CA LEU A 311 -13.14 5.10 11.95
C LEU A 311 -12.13 5.84 12.85
N LYS A 312 -11.49 6.90 12.36
CA LYS A 312 -10.47 7.72 13.07
C LYS A 312 -9.36 6.88 13.71
N LEU A 313 -9.00 5.77 13.08
CA LEU A 313 -7.95 4.89 13.55
C LEU A 313 -6.57 5.55 13.37
N GLN A 314 -5.72 5.42 14.38
CA GLN A 314 -4.39 6.05 14.39
C GLN A 314 -3.25 5.05 14.16
N GLN A 315 -3.57 3.75 14.11
CA GLN A 315 -2.58 2.68 13.84
C GLN A 315 -3.11 1.80 12.73
N SER A 316 -2.32 1.67 11.68
CA SER A 316 -2.69 0.93 10.49
C SER A 316 -2.13 -0.49 10.49
N GLN A 317 -0.89 -0.74 10.29
CA GLN A 317 -0.22 -2.06 10.30
C GLN A 317 -1.03 -3.21 9.63
N GLY A 318 -1.84 -2.88 8.61
CA GLY A 318 -2.68 -3.85 7.90
C GLY A 318 -4.02 -4.20 8.57
N SER A 319 -4.24 -3.83 9.83
CA SER A 319 -5.47 -4.19 10.55
C SER A 319 -6.69 -3.43 10.04
N VAL A 320 -6.50 -2.22 9.54
CA VAL A 320 -7.60 -1.33 9.12
C VAL A 320 -8.17 -1.74 7.78
N CYS A 321 -7.35 -2.24 6.85
CA CYS A 321 -7.87 -2.76 5.60
C CYS A 321 -8.82 -3.93 5.82
N LEU A 322 -8.55 -4.79 6.83
CA LEU A 322 -9.43 -5.90 7.20
C LEU A 322 -10.75 -5.42 7.82
N ALA A 323 -10.73 -4.36 8.61
CA ALA A 323 -11.96 -3.76 9.14
C ALA A 323 -12.87 -3.23 8.02
N GLY A 324 -12.28 -2.69 6.95
CA GLY A 324 -13.02 -2.15 5.80
C GLY A 324 -13.58 -3.19 4.84
N VAL A 325 -13.10 -4.42 4.87
CA VAL A 325 -13.56 -5.51 4.00
C VAL A 325 -14.65 -6.36 4.67
N GLY A 326 -14.74 -6.30 5.99
CA GLY A 326 -15.71 -7.09 6.78
C GLY A 326 -17.13 -6.51 6.85
N PHE A 327 -17.45 -5.46 6.05
CA PHE A 327 -18.78 -4.84 6.00
C PHE A 327 -19.54 -5.19 4.73
#